data_24dab1f9bf67ea79b4c705245d4d9b36
#
_entry.id   24dab1f9bf67ea79b4c705245d4d9b36
#
_cell.length_a   1.000
_cell.length_b   1.000
_cell.length_c   1.000
_cell.angle_alpha   90.00
_cell.angle_beta   90.00
_cell.angle_gamma   90.00
#
_symmetry.space_group_name_H-M   'P 1'
#
loop_
_entity.id
_entity.type
_entity.pdbx_description
1 polymer ?
#
loop_
_entity_poly.entity_id
_entity_poly.type
_entity_poly.pdbx_seq_one_letter_code
_entity_poly.pdbx_strand_id
1 'polypeptide(L)'
;MKLNVERRDGLAVIYTVGYINNQGGEEIAEAAYGLLDEGFGTLLLNLAGTKIVNSIGISILIEIIEKMIEVEGRLSFCNLTPTIEKTFHIMGLAQYSSIFPDEQAAVTELQAGAS
;
A
#
# COMPACT_ATOMS: atom_id res chain seq x y z
N MET A 1 -4.33 14.38 -4.20
CA MET A 1 -3.28 13.52 -3.60
C MET A 1 -1.98 13.66 -4.35
N LYS A 2 -0.88 13.69 -3.67
CA LYS A 2 0.45 13.61 -4.27
C LYS A 2 0.98 12.19 -4.11
N LEU A 3 1.49 11.62 -5.18
CA LEU A 3 2.14 10.31 -5.16
C LEU A 3 3.57 10.42 -5.63
N ASN A 4 4.43 9.69 -4.99
CA ASN A 4 5.81 9.54 -5.42
C ASN A 4 6.14 8.05 -5.40
N VAL A 5 6.83 7.56 -6.41
CA VAL A 5 7.15 6.15 -6.54
C VAL A 5 8.65 5.97 -6.55
N GLU A 6 9.13 5.02 -5.76
CA GLU A 6 10.53 4.67 -5.73
C GLU A 6 10.67 3.19 -6.07
N ARG A 7 11.39 2.90 -7.13
CA ARG A 7 11.62 1.53 -7.58
C ARG A 7 12.93 1.04 -6.99
N ARG A 8 12.85 -0.10 -6.33
CA ARG A 8 14.01 -0.73 -5.69
C ARG A 8 14.15 -2.15 -6.20
N ASP A 9 15.18 -2.84 -5.76
CA ASP A 9 15.42 -4.22 -6.15
C ASP A 9 14.33 -5.13 -5.57
N GLY A 10 13.48 -5.65 -6.47
CA GLY A 10 12.41 -6.57 -6.10
C GLY A 10 11.20 -5.94 -5.43
N LEU A 11 11.10 -4.60 -5.39
CA LEU A 11 10.04 -3.94 -4.65
C LEU A 11 9.85 -2.51 -5.14
N ALA A 12 8.62 -2.03 -5.14
CA ALA A 12 8.34 -0.62 -5.41
C ALA A 12 7.61 -0.01 -4.20
N VAL A 13 8.01 1.20 -3.84
CA VAL A 13 7.41 1.94 -2.73
C VAL A 13 6.59 3.10 -3.29
N ILE A 14 5.35 3.20 -2.86
CA ILE A 14 4.47 4.30 -3.22
C ILE A 14 4.30 5.19 -1.99
N TYR A 15 4.74 6.44 -2.10
CA TYR A 15 4.58 7.43 -1.02
C TYR A 15 3.35 8.26 -1.30
N THR A 16 2.48 8.40 -0.30
CA THR A 16 1.25 9.18 -0.44
C THR A 16 1.32 10.44 0.41
N VAL A 17 0.79 11.53 -0.11
CA VAL A 17 0.59 12.77 0.64
C VAL A 17 -0.82 13.25 0.34
N GLY A 18 -1.66 13.30 1.37
CA GLY A 18 -3.01 13.80 1.24
C GLY A 18 -4.08 12.82 1.74
N TYR A 19 -5.29 13.04 1.27
CA TYR A 19 -6.48 12.33 1.72
C TYR A 19 -6.76 11.14 0.79
N ILE A 20 -6.89 9.94 1.36
CA ILE A 20 -7.28 8.76 0.58
C ILE A 20 -8.81 8.68 0.58
N ASN A 21 -9.41 9.41 -0.35
CA ASN A 21 -10.82 9.37 -0.69
C ASN A 21 -10.98 8.61 -2.01
N ASN A 22 -12.10 8.81 -2.70
CA ASN A 22 -12.33 8.18 -4.00
C ASN A 22 -11.20 8.55 -4.99
N GLN A 23 -10.92 9.82 -5.14
CA GLN A 23 -9.89 10.28 -6.08
C GLN A 23 -8.50 9.80 -5.67
N GLY A 24 -8.15 9.93 -4.38
CA GLY A 24 -6.84 9.48 -3.87
C GLY A 24 -6.67 7.98 -4.02
N GLY A 25 -7.71 7.20 -3.72
CA GLY A 25 -7.68 5.75 -3.89
C GLY A 25 -7.47 5.34 -5.35
N GLU A 26 -8.16 6.01 -6.28
CA GLU A 26 -7.99 5.72 -7.70
C GLU A 26 -6.59 6.06 -8.21
N GLU A 27 -6.02 7.15 -7.73
CA GLU A 27 -4.64 7.51 -8.08
C GLU A 27 -3.65 6.46 -7.58
N ILE A 28 -3.85 5.96 -6.36
CA ILE A 28 -3.03 4.87 -5.83
C ILE A 28 -3.20 3.61 -6.67
N ALA A 29 -4.45 3.26 -7.03
CA ALA A 29 -4.73 2.08 -7.84
C ALA A 29 -4.03 2.17 -9.19
N GLU A 30 -4.09 3.32 -9.85
CA GLU A 30 -3.43 3.52 -11.13
C GLU A 30 -1.92 3.33 -11.01
N ALA A 31 -1.31 3.88 -9.97
CA ALA A 31 0.12 3.71 -9.73
C ALA A 31 0.47 2.25 -9.47
N ALA A 32 -0.33 1.57 -8.64
CA ALA A 32 -0.09 0.16 -8.29
C ALA A 32 -0.20 -0.74 -9.52
N TYR A 33 -1.23 -0.56 -10.33
CA TYR A 33 -1.43 -1.39 -11.52
C TYR A 33 -0.36 -1.12 -12.58
N GLY A 34 0.08 0.15 -12.70
CA GLY A 34 1.20 0.48 -13.57
C GLY A 34 2.49 -0.23 -13.16
N LEU A 35 2.75 -0.30 -11.86
CA LEU A 35 3.92 -1.01 -11.35
C LEU A 35 3.81 -2.51 -11.57
N LEU A 36 2.62 -3.09 -11.43
CA LEU A 36 2.40 -4.50 -11.77
C LEU A 36 2.73 -4.77 -13.24
N ASP A 37 2.32 -3.86 -14.14
CA ASP A 37 2.62 -3.98 -15.56
C ASP A 37 4.12 -3.90 -15.84
N GLU A 38 4.87 -3.19 -14.99
CA GLU A 38 6.33 -3.14 -15.08
C GLU A 38 7.01 -4.38 -14.54
N GLY A 39 6.27 -5.27 -13.87
CA GLY A 39 6.81 -6.50 -13.32
C GLY A 39 7.04 -6.46 -11.80
N PHE A 40 6.62 -5.41 -11.11
CA PHE A 40 6.76 -5.36 -9.66
C PHE A 40 5.61 -6.12 -9.00
N GLY A 41 5.92 -7.26 -8.39
CA GLY A 41 4.94 -8.07 -7.66
C GLY A 41 4.87 -7.76 -6.16
N THR A 42 5.80 -6.97 -5.64
CA THR A 42 5.83 -6.56 -4.24
C THR A 42 5.74 -5.04 -4.17
N LEU A 43 4.66 -4.55 -3.58
CA LEU A 43 4.40 -3.11 -3.44
C LEU A 43 4.28 -2.74 -1.98
N LEU A 44 4.90 -1.65 -1.59
CA LEU A 44 4.80 -1.07 -0.25
C LEU A 44 4.17 0.31 -0.35
N LEU A 45 3.09 0.51 0.39
CA LEU A 45 2.41 1.81 0.45
C LEU A 45 2.83 2.50 1.75
N ASN A 46 3.60 3.57 1.61
CA ASN A 46 4.05 4.36 2.75
C ASN A 46 3.07 5.52 2.96
N LEU A 47 2.33 5.47 4.07
CA LEU A 47 1.27 6.43 4.38
C LEU A 47 1.70 7.52 5.35
N ALA A 48 3.00 7.81 5.46
CA ALA A 48 3.51 8.84 6.39
C ALA A 48 2.87 10.21 6.12
N GLY A 49 2.56 10.52 4.87
CA GLY A 49 1.93 11.78 4.47
C GLY A 49 0.41 11.75 4.46
N THR A 50 -0.21 10.65 4.90
CA THR A 50 -1.67 10.48 4.88
C THR A 50 -2.20 10.39 6.30
N LYS A 51 -3.16 11.26 6.62
CA LYS A 51 -3.78 11.29 7.95
C LYS A 51 -5.25 10.95 7.93
N ILE A 52 -5.88 10.95 6.76
CA ILE A 52 -7.31 10.72 6.61
C ILE A 52 -7.55 9.73 5.48
N VAL A 53 -8.37 8.71 5.76
CA VAL A 53 -8.82 7.71 4.80
C VAL A 53 -10.31 7.54 5.02
N ASN A 54 -11.12 7.67 3.96
CA ASN A 54 -12.56 7.45 4.09
C ASN A 54 -12.95 6.04 3.61
N SER A 55 -14.21 5.67 3.78
CA SER A 55 -14.69 4.32 3.47
C SER A 55 -14.55 3.97 1.98
N ILE A 56 -14.70 4.96 1.09
CA ILE A 56 -14.52 4.71 -0.35
C ILE A 56 -13.06 4.44 -0.66
N GLY A 57 -12.15 5.24 -0.06
CA GLY A 57 -10.71 5.00 -0.19
C GLY A 57 -10.31 3.61 0.32
N ILE A 58 -10.87 3.20 1.46
CA ILE A 58 -10.64 1.86 2.02
C ILE A 58 -11.10 0.78 1.02
N SER A 59 -12.27 0.95 0.43
CA SER A 59 -12.79 -0.03 -0.54
C SER A 59 -11.86 -0.18 -1.75
N ILE A 60 -11.28 0.92 -2.21
CA ILE A 60 -10.34 0.88 -3.32
C ILE A 60 -9.04 0.18 -2.93
N LEU A 61 -8.54 0.44 -1.71
CA LEU A 61 -7.35 -0.27 -1.22
C LEU A 61 -7.60 -1.78 -1.13
N ILE A 62 -8.80 -2.18 -0.70
CA ILE A 62 -9.17 -3.59 -0.66
C ILE A 62 -9.16 -4.20 -2.06
N GLU A 63 -9.68 -3.48 -3.05
CA GLU A 63 -9.64 -3.94 -4.45
C GLU A 63 -8.20 -4.14 -4.93
N ILE A 64 -7.30 -3.24 -4.56
CA ILE A 64 -5.88 -3.38 -4.92
C ILE A 64 -5.30 -4.63 -4.26
N ILE A 65 -5.60 -4.85 -2.99
CA ILE A 65 -5.13 -6.05 -2.27
C ILE A 65 -5.63 -7.31 -2.97
N GLU A 66 -6.91 -7.36 -3.34
CA GLU A 66 -7.50 -8.50 -4.03
C GLU A 66 -6.82 -8.75 -5.38
N LYS A 67 -6.53 -7.68 -6.12
CA LYS A 67 -5.82 -7.81 -7.39
C LYS A 67 -4.41 -8.34 -7.21
N MET A 68 -3.72 -7.88 -6.17
CA MET A 68 -2.38 -8.37 -5.86
C MET A 68 -2.39 -9.86 -5.53
N ILE A 69 -3.37 -10.30 -4.73
CA ILE A 69 -3.52 -11.71 -4.40
C ILE A 69 -3.78 -12.54 -5.67
N GLU A 70 -4.64 -12.04 -6.55
CA GLU A 70 -4.99 -12.71 -7.80
C GLU A 70 -3.78 -12.97 -8.68
N VAL A 71 -2.82 -12.03 -8.70
CA VAL A 71 -1.60 -12.18 -9.50
C VAL A 71 -0.42 -12.73 -8.70
N GLU A 72 -0.70 -13.28 -7.51
CA GLU A 72 0.31 -13.83 -6.61
C GLU A 72 1.34 -12.78 -6.16
N GLY A 73 0.91 -11.52 -6.12
CA GLY A 73 1.71 -10.43 -5.62
C GLY A 73 1.43 -10.12 -4.16
N ARG A 74 1.99 -9.02 -3.69
CA ARG A 74 1.91 -8.65 -2.29
C ARG A 74 1.83 -7.13 -2.15
N LEU A 75 0.84 -6.66 -1.38
CA LEU A 75 0.74 -5.26 -0.99
C LEU A 75 0.92 -5.16 0.52
N SER A 76 1.78 -4.27 0.95
CA SER A 76 2.03 -4.01 2.36
C SER A 76 1.95 -2.52 2.64
N PHE A 77 1.82 -2.17 3.90
CA PHE A 77 1.66 -0.79 4.36
C PHE A 77 2.65 -0.47 5.46
N CYS A 78 3.08 0.78 5.53
CA CYS A 78 3.90 1.25 6.64
C CYS A 78 3.60 2.71 6.98
N ASN A 79 4.03 3.13 8.16
CA ASN A 79 3.89 4.52 8.65
C ASN A 79 2.44 4.99 8.71
N LEU A 80 1.54 4.11 9.15
CA LEU A 80 0.15 4.47 9.38
C LEU A 80 0.03 5.25 10.69
N THR A 81 -0.87 6.26 10.72
CA THR A 81 -1.24 6.85 12.01
C THR A 81 -1.97 5.79 12.84
N PRO A 82 -1.97 5.91 14.18
CA PRO A 82 -2.71 4.96 15.02
C PRO A 82 -4.18 4.81 14.63
N THR A 83 -4.83 5.91 14.25
CA THR A 83 -6.22 5.89 13.83
C THR A 83 -6.42 5.10 12.53
N ILE A 84 -5.56 5.32 11.55
CA ILE A 84 -5.64 4.61 10.28
C ILE A 84 -5.33 3.13 10.48
N GLU A 85 -4.32 2.81 11.29
CA GLU A 85 -3.99 1.41 11.58
C GLU A 85 -5.18 0.69 12.22
N LYS A 86 -5.82 1.32 13.20
CA LYS A 86 -7.00 0.76 13.84
C LYS A 86 -8.12 0.51 12.83
N THR A 87 -8.35 1.47 11.95
CA THR A 87 -9.35 1.35 10.89
C THR A 87 -9.03 0.17 9.96
N PHE A 88 -7.77 0.02 9.58
CA PHE A 88 -7.35 -1.10 8.72
C PHE A 88 -7.61 -2.44 9.39
N HIS A 89 -7.34 -2.56 10.70
CA HIS A 89 -7.63 -3.79 11.42
C HIS A 89 -9.15 -4.07 11.48
N ILE A 90 -9.93 -3.05 11.78
CA ILE A 90 -11.40 -3.19 11.88
C ILE A 90 -11.99 -3.58 10.52
N MET A 91 -11.51 -2.99 9.43
CA MET A 91 -12.04 -3.21 8.08
C MET A 91 -11.45 -4.44 7.41
N GLY A 92 -10.55 -5.15 8.07
CA GLY A 92 -10.02 -6.42 7.58
C GLY A 92 -8.83 -6.35 6.63
N LEU A 93 -8.27 -5.17 6.40
CA LEU A 93 -7.11 -5.05 5.50
C LEU A 93 -5.90 -5.81 6.03
N ALA A 94 -5.73 -5.87 7.34
CA ALA A 94 -4.59 -6.53 7.96
C ALA A 94 -4.64 -8.06 7.83
N GLN A 95 -5.77 -8.64 7.41
CA GLN A 95 -5.89 -10.09 7.19
C GLN A 95 -5.21 -10.54 5.90
N TYR A 96 -5.13 -9.67 4.91
CA TYR A 96 -4.64 -10.01 3.57
C TYR A 96 -3.45 -9.16 3.14
N SER A 97 -2.94 -8.33 4.05
CA SER A 97 -1.77 -7.48 3.80
C SER A 97 -0.99 -7.35 5.10
N SER A 98 0.28 -6.97 4.99
CA SER A 98 1.13 -6.76 6.16
C SER A 98 1.23 -5.28 6.47
N ILE A 99 1.23 -4.95 7.76
CA ILE A 99 1.36 -3.58 8.23
C ILE A 99 2.63 -3.52 9.08
N PHE A 100 3.55 -2.65 8.70
CA PHE A 100 4.82 -2.47 9.37
C PHE A 100 4.87 -1.11 10.07
N PRO A 101 5.62 -0.97 11.16
CA PRO A 101 5.69 0.30 11.88
C PRO A 101 6.36 1.41 11.07
N ASP A 102 7.37 1.07 10.26
CA ASP A 102 8.07 2.04 9.43
C ASP A 102 8.59 1.39 8.15
N GLU A 103 9.13 2.22 7.26
CA GLU A 103 9.59 1.75 5.96
C GLU A 103 10.79 0.81 6.10
N GLN A 104 11.71 1.08 7.01
CA GLN A 104 12.90 0.24 7.19
C GLN A 104 12.52 -1.18 7.58
N ALA A 105 11.60 -1.32 8.54
CA ALA A 105 11.10 -2.64 8.96
C ALA A 105 10.43 -3.35 7.79
N ALA A 106 9.63 -2.63 7.02
CA ALA A 106 8.94 -3.19 5.87
C ALA A 106 9.91 -3.66 4.79
N VAL A 107 10.86 -2.81 4.41
CA VAL A 107 11.82 -3.12 3.35
C VAL A 107 12.69 -4.31 3.74
N THR A 108 13.15 -4.35 4.98
CA THR A 108 13.97 -5.47 5.48
C THR A 108 13.21 -6.80 5.33
N GLU A 109 11.97 -6.83 5.75
CA GLU A 109 11.14 -8.05 5.69
C GLU A 109 10.79 -8.41 4.24
N LEU A 110 10.38 -7.43 3.45
CA LEU A 110 9.93 -7.68 2.08
C LEU A 110 11.08 -8.07 1.15
N GLN A 111 12.25 -7.49 1.31
CA GLN A 111 13.40 -7.86 0.49
C GLN A 111 13.98 -9.21 0.90
N ALA A 112 13.93 -9.55 2.19
CA ALA A 112 14.33 -10.89 2.66
C ALA A 112 13.41 -11.96 2.06
N GLY A 113 12.12 -11.70 1.98
CA GLY A 113 11.15 -12.62 1.40
C GLY A 113 11.24 -12.74 -0.12
N ALA A 114 11.87 -11.78 -0.79
CA ALA A 114 12.00 -11.76 -2.25
C ALA A 114 13.18 -12.60 -2.75
N SER A 115 14.04 -13.03 -1.87
CA SER A 115 15.23 -13.81 -2.24
C SER A 115 14.98 -15.33 -2.32
#